data_15e5ee55f881881a92b98e586c734f74
#
_entry.id   15e5ee55f881881a92b98e586c734f74
#
_cell.length_a   1.000
_cell.length_b   1.000
_cell.length_c   1.000
_cell.angle_alpha   90.00
_cell.angle_beta   90.00
_cell.angle_gamma   90.00
#
_symmetry.space_group_name_H-M   'P 1'
#
loop_
_entity.id
_entity.type
_entity.pdbx_description
1 polymer ?
#
loop_
_entity_poly.entity_id
_entity_poly.type
_entity_poly.pdbx_seq_one_letter_code
_entity_poly.pdbx_strand_id
1 'polypeptide(L)'
;MKVLLKKRSVSILSAAALLTGLLGGAIATAPSAVAAATYECNTSKKLPTGSYYILLPHQNYAPADPYWCYLKYGSSNSGVSALQFTLNKCYGAGLAVDGDYGPATRSAVITLQNRVGVRADGEYGPETRDAMKWSHRTSSGAHAFCA
;
A
#
# COMPACT_ATOMS: atom_id res chain seq x y z
N MET A 1 35.91 -22.71 7.04
CA MET A 1 35.96 -21.46 7.82
C MET A 1 34.55 -21.24 8.40
N LYS A 2 34.37 -21.54 9.70
CA LYS A 2 33.08 -21.47 10.41
C LYS A 2 32.91 -20.06 10.99
N VAL A 3 31.88 -19.33 10.55
CA VAL A 3 31.53 -18.02 11.13
C VAL A 3 30.55 -18.26 12.31
N LEU A 4 31.07 -17.94 13.51
CA LEU A 4 30.28 -18.01 14.76
C LEU A 4 29.36 -16.77 14.87
N LEU A 5 28.05 -16.99 14.84
CA LEU A 5 27.06 -15.96 15.20
C LEU A 5 27.05 -15.78 16.73
N LYS A 6 27.49 -14.62 17.18
CA LYS A 6 27.46 -14.20 18.58
C LYS A 6 26.05 -13.75 18.98
N LYS A 7 25.34 -14.61 19.72
CA LYS A 7 24.04 -14.27 20.37
C LYS A 7 24.31 -13.23 21.47
N ARG A 8 23.71 -12.05 21.35
CA ARG A 8 23.63 -11.07 22.45
C ARG A 8 22.40 -11.35 23.28
N SER A 9 22.61 -11.81 24.50
CA SER A 9 21.58 -11.96 25.53
C SER A 9 21.25 -10.59 26.10
N VAL A 10 20.00 -10.17 26.00
CA VAL A 10 19.47 -9.00 26.69
C VAL A 10 18.83 -9.50 28.00
N SER A 11 19.48 -9.19 29.12
CA SER A 11 18.94 -9.49 30.46
C SER A 11 17.86 -8.48 30.79
N ILE A 12 16.65 -8.95 30.98
CA ILE A 12 15.53 -8.15 31.50
C ILE A 12 15.50 -8.35 33.01
N LEU A 13 15.79 -7.29 33.76
CA LEU A 13 15.61 -7.28 35.22
C LEU A 13 14.09 -7.29 35.54
N SER A 14 13.68 -8.33 36.22
CA SER A 14 12.34 -8.46 36.78
C SER A 14 12.21 -7.62 38.05
N ALA A 15 11.34 -6.64 38.06
CA ALA A 15 10.82 -6.04 39.29
C ALA A 15 9.44 -6.65 39.58
N ALA A 16 9.38 -7.47 40.63
CA ALA A 16 8.13 -8.02 41.13
C ALA A 16 7.39 -6.97 41.94
N ALA A 17 6.17 -6.64 41.51
CA ALA A 17 5.19 -5.98 42.36
C ALA A 17 3.95 -6.86 42.44
N LEU A 18 3.76 -7.50 43.58
CA LEU A 18 2.55 -8.23 43.95
C LEU A 18 1.45 -7.22 44.27
N LEU A 19 0.38 -7.20 43.47
CA LEU A 19 -0.92 -6.67 43.87
C LEU A 19 -2.00 -7.66 43.42
N THR A 20 -2.56 -8.34 44.40
CA THR A 20 -3.74 -9.19 44.29
C THR A 20 -4.98 -8.33 43.99
N GLY A 21 -5.62 -8.60 42.85
CA GLY A 21 -6.93 -8.04 42.53
C GLY A 21 -7.58 -8.91 41.44
N LEU A 22 -8.47 -9.82 41.88
CA LEU A 22 -9.38 -10.56 40.99
C LEU A 22 -10.37 -9.62 40.35
N LEU A 23 -10.27 -9.41 39.05
CA LEU A 23 -11.40 -9.07 38.17
C LEU A 23 -11.01 -9.54 36.75
N GLY A 24 -11.81 -10.48 36.21
CA GLY A 24 -11.62 -11.03 34.87
C GLY A 24 -11.73 -9.95 33.81
N GLY A 25 -10.59 -9.41 33.37
CA GLY A 25 -10.48 -8.52 32.24
C GLY A 25 -10.14 -9.33 31.00
N ALA A 26 -11.07 -9.43 30.05
CA ALA A 26 -10.76 -9.88 28.70
C ALA A 26 -9.65 -8.97 28.16
N ILE A 27 -8.46 -9.53 27.93
CA ILE A 27 -7.40 -8.85 27.19
C ILE A 27 -7.89 -8.73 25.73
N ALA A 28 -8.57 -7.63 25.44
CA ALA A 28 -8.80 -7.24 24.06
C ALA A 28 -7.42 -6.97 23.43
N THR A 29 -6.93 -7.93 22.64
CA THR A 29 -5.79 -7.66 21.75
C THR A 29 -6.27 -6.62 20.75
N ALA A 30 -5.92 -5.35 21.01
CA ALA A 30 -6.16 -4.32 20.04
C ALA A 30 -5.45 -4.72 18.73
N PRO A 31 -6.13 -4.67 17.58
CA PRO A 31 -5.47 -4.91 16.31
C PRO A 31 -4.31 -3.90 16.20
N SER A 32 -3.13 -4.40 15.86
CA SER A 32 -1.97 -3.53 15.61
C SER A 32 -2.40 -2.48 14.59
N ALA A 33 -2.41 -1.21 14.99
CA ALA A 33 -2.69 -0.12 14.07
C ALA A 33 -1.60 -0.17 12.99
N VAL A 34 -1.97 -0.58 11.78
CA VAL A 34 -1.10 -0.43 10.61
C VAL A 34 -0.85 1.07 10.50
N ALA A 35 0.41 1.48 10.60
CA ALA A 35 0.76 2.89 10.50
C ALA A 35 0.22 3.42 9.16
N ALA A 36 -0.71 4.39 9.23
CA ALA A 36 -1.25 5.00 8.03
C ALA A 36 -0.12 5.70 7.26
N ALA A 37 -0.14 5.60 5.92
CA ALA A 37 0.78 6.34 5.10
C ALA A 37 0.62 7.85 5.40
N THR A 38 1.72 8.51 5.70
CA THR A 38 1.72 9.92 6.15
C THR A 38 1.79 10.92 5.01
N TYR A 39 2.13 10.45 3.81
CA TYR A 39 2.37 11.31 2.65
C TYR A 39 1.38 11.01 1.53
N GLU A 40 0.87 12.06 0.88
CA GLU A 40 0.12 11.90 -0.36
C GLU A 40 1.09 11.60 -1.52
N CYS A 41 0.74 10.63 -2.38
CA CYS A 41 1.48 10.41 -3.62
C CYS A 41 1.30 11.64 -4.52
N ASN A 42 2.37 12.19 -5.05
CA ASN A 42 2.31 13.41 -5.87
C ASN A 42 2.70 13.16 -7.33
N THR A 43 3.12 11.96 -7.67
CA THR A 43 3.52 11.58 -9.03
C THR A 43 3.44 10.07 -9.22
N SER A 44 3.86 9.59 -10.39
CA SER A 44 4.11 8.18 -10.66
C SER A 44 5.56 7.94 -11.04
N LYS A 45 6.09 6.78 -10.69
CA LYS A 45 7.45 6.36 -11.08
C LYS A 45 7.42 5.06 -11.86
N LYS A 46 8.24 5.03 -12.91
CA LYS A 46 8.47 3.86 -13.74
C LYS A 46 9.41 2.90 -13.03
N LEU A 47 8.93 1.68 -12.75
CA LEU A 47 9.72 0.59 -12.21
C LEU A 47 9.93 -0.48 -13.28
N PRO A 48 11.18 -0.79 -13.66
CA PRO A 48 11.45 -1.86 -14.60
C PRO A 48 11.14 -3.24 -13.99
N THR A 49 10.56 -4.12 -14.79
CA THR A 49 10.22 -5.50 -14.48
C THR A 49 10.64 -6.42 -15.65
N GLY A 50 11.95 -6.59 -15.82
CA GLY A 50 12.52 -7.26 -17.00
C GLY A 50 12.37 -6.41 -18.27
N SER A 51 11.74 -6.97 -19.31
CA SER A 51 11.46 -6.26 -20.58
C SER A 51 10.26 -5.33 -20.52
N TYR A 52 9.59 -5.27 -19.38
CA TYR A 52 8.40 -4.46 -19.13
C TYR A 52 8.65 -3.45 -18.01
N TYR A 53 7.65 -2.64 -17.72
CA TYR A 53 7.65 -1.77 -16.55
C TYR A 53 6.25 -1.60 -15.99
N ILE A 54 6.16 -1.24 -14.72
CA ILE A 54 4.95 -0.76 -14.08
C ILE A 54 5.09 0.73 -13.75
N LEU A 55 3.97 1.45 -13.67
CA LEU A 55 3.91 2.79 -13.11
C LEU A 55 3.25 2.71 -11.75
N LEU A 56 4.00 3.05 -10.69
CA LEU A 56 3.46 3.13 -9.34
C LEU A 56 3.25 4.56 -8.90
N PRO A 57 2.16 4.87 -8.18
CA PRO A 57 2.04 6.10 -7.41
C PRO A 57 3.25 6.27 -6.50
N HIS A 58 3.77 7.48 -6.42
CA HIS A 58 5.06 7.78 -5.80
C HIS A 58 5.04 9.15 -5.13
N GLN A 59 5.81 9.31 -4.06
CA GLN A 59 6.05 10.57 -3.37
C GLN A 59 7.53 10.97 -3.50
N ASN A 60 7.81 12.11 -4.13
CA ASN A 60 9.19 12.55 -4.40
C ASN A 60 9.98 12.96 -3.16
N TYR A 61 9.30 13.30 -2.06
CA TYR A 61 9.92 13.85 -0.86
C TYR A 61 9.85 12.93 0.36
N ALA A 62 9.38 11.68 0.19
CA ALA A 62 9.31 10.74 1.30
C ALA A 62 10.73 10.30 1.73
N PRO A 63 11.08 10.41 3.02
CA PRO A 63 12.45 10.19 3.47
C PRO A 63 12.89 8.73 3.52
N ALA A 64 11.96 7.78 3.57
CA ALA A 64 12.27 6.36 3.74
C ALA A 64 11.79 5.49 2.57
N ASP A 65 10.48 5.40 2.36
CA ASP A 65 9.88 4.63 1.26
C ASP A 65 8.98 5.56 0.43
N PRO A 66 9.40 5.96 -0.77
CA PRO A 66 8.65 6.87 -1.61
C PRO A 66 7.36 6.26 -2.18
N TYR A 67 7.16 4.96 -2.05
CA TYR A 67 5.92 4.26 -2.40
C TYR A 67 4.99 4.05 -1.20
N TRP A 68 5.42 4.42 0.00
CA TRP A 68 4.61 4.46 1.20
C TRP A 68 3.79 5.74 1.26
N CYS A 69 2.91 5.89 0.28
CA CYS A 69 2.06 7.06 0.11
C CYS A 69 0.62 6.66 -0.19
N TYR A 70 -0.32 7.60 -0.07
CA TYR A 70 -1.74 7.39 -0.33
C TYR A 70 -2.26 8.28 -1.45
N LEU A 71 -3.37 7.85 -2.08
CA LEU A 71 -4.23 8.65 -2.95
C LEU A 71 -5.66 8.52 -2.44
N LYS A 72 -6.39 9.62 -2.42
CA LYS A 72 -7.78 9.67 -1.95
C LYS A 72 -8.61 10.61 -2.78
N TYR A 73 -9.89 10.67 -2.49
CA TYR A 73 -10.80 11.63 -3.11
C TYR A 73 -10.22 13.06 -3.06
N GLY A 74 -10.14 13.72 -4.22
CA GLY A 74 -9.54 15.03 -4.38
C GLY A 74 -8.06 15.04 -4.77
N SER A 75 -7.34 13.91 -4.69
CA SER A 75 -5.98 13.83 -5.24
C SER A 75 -5.99 14.03 -6.77
N SER A 76 -5.06 14.82 -7.29
CA SER A 76 -4.95 15.10 -8.74
C SER A 76 -3.48 15.13 -9.17
N ASN A 77 -3.01 14.07 -9.82
CA ASN A 77 -1.61 13.92 -10.26
C ASN A 77 -1.41 12.66 -11.13
N SER A 78 -0.19 12.47 -11.65
CA SER A 78 0.14 11.30 -12.48
C SER A 78 0.12 9.97 -11.73
N GLY A 79 0.20 9.95 -10.41
CA GLY A 79 0.00 8.75 -9.59
C GLY A 79 -1.44 8.26 -9.70
N VAL A 80 -2.42 9.17 -9.71
CA VAL A 80 -3.84 8.84 -9.95
C VAL A 80 -4.02 8.26 -11.35
N SER A 81 -3.43 8.88 -12.39
CA SER A 81 -3.50 8.33 -13.77
C SER A 81 -2.92 6.92 -13.86
N ALA A 82 -1.82 6.63 -13.15
CA ALA A 82 -1.21 5.31 -13.12
C ALA A 82 -2.13 4.27 -12.46
N LEU A 83 -2.79 4.64 -11.37
CA LEU A 83 -3.78 3.83 -10.68
C LEU A 83 -5.02 3.57 -11.57
N GLN A 84 -5.62 4.61 -12.13
CA GLN A 84 -6.78 4.52 -13.04
C GLN A 84 -6.50 3.61 -14.24
N PHE A 85 -5.33 3.76 -14.86
CA PHE A 85 -4.93 2.87 -15.95
C PHE A 85 -4.87 1.40 -15.52
N THR A 86 -4.26 1.14 -14.35
CA THR A 86 -4.17 -0.23 -13.81
C THR A 86 -5.55 -0.78 -13.46
N LEU A 87 -6.42 0.01 -12.83
CA LEU A 87 -7.80 -0.36 -12.53
C LEU A 87 -8.58 -0.74 -13.80
N ASN A 88 -8.40 0.02 -14.88
CA ASN A 88 -9.05 -0.28 -16.16
C ASN A 88 -8.52 -1.58 -16.78
N LYS A 89 -7.21 -1.76 -16.82
CA LYS A 89 -6.57 -2.88 -17.52
C LYS A 89 -6.66 -4.20 -16.75
N CYS A 90 -6.54 -4.15 -15.44
CA CYS A 90 -6.46 -5.35 -14.61
C CYS A 90 -7.78 -5.69 -13.90
N TYR A 91 -8.68 -4.72 -13.76
CA TYR A 91 -9.92 -4.90 -13.00
C TYR A 91 -11.17 -4.48 -13.76
N GLY A 92 -11.04 -3.94 -14.97
CA GLY A 92 -12.17 -3.60 -15.84
C GLY A 92 -12.99 -2.41 -15.34
N ALA A 93 -12.38 -1.44 -14.66
CA ALA A 93 -13.09 -0.36 -13.97
C ALA A 93 -13.77 0.66 -14.91
N GLY A 94 -13.31 0.81 -16.16
CA GLY A 94 -13.93 1.71 -17.14
C GLY A 94 -13.79 3.20 -16.82
N LEU A 95 -12.74 3.59 -16.11
CA LEU A 95 -12.50 4.97 -15.68
C LEU A 95 -11.92 5.84 -16.83
N ALA A 96 -12.23 7.14 -16.82
CA ALA A 96 -11.37 8.11 -17.48
C ALA A 96 -9.98 8.09 -16.83
N VAL A 97 -8.91 8.10 -17.64
CA VAL A 97 -7.54 8.20 -17.14
C VAL A 97 -7.13 9.67 -17.19
N ASP A 98 -7.75 10.47 -16.33
CA ASP A 98 -7.64 11.93 -16.29
C ASP A 98 -6.68 12.43 -15.19
N GLY A 99 -6.29 11.55 -14.27
CA GLY A 99 -5.45 11.90 -13.14
C GLY A 99 -6.19 12.50 -11.97
N ASP A 100 -7.53 12.54 -12.00
CA ASP A 100 -8.37 13.06 -10.94
C ASP A 100 -9.01 11.93 -10.13
N TYR A 101 -8.76 11.93 -8.82
CA TYR A 101 -9.36 10.96 -7.92
C TYR A 101 -10.78 11.39 -7.54
N GLY A 102 -11.70 11.26 -8.49
CA GLY A 102 -13.11 11.59 -8.32
C GLY A 102 -13.93 10.44 -7.69
N PRO A 103 -15.27 10.61 -7.61
CA PRO A 103 -16.17 9.59 -7.05
C PRO A 103 -16.07 8.24 -7.78
N ALA A 104 -15.91 8.24 -9.11
CA ALA A 104 -15.77 7.02 -9.91
C ALA A 104 -14.49 6.26 -9.55
N THR A 105 -13.36 6.96 -9.44
CA THR A 105 -12.06 6.37 -9.02
C THR A 105 -12.17 5.79 -7.62
N ARG A 106 -12.78 6.52 -6.67
CA ARG A 106 -13.01 6.04 -5.30
C ARG A 106 -13.83 4.74 -5.28
N SER A 107 -14.91 4.71 -6.03
CA SER A 107 -15.81 3.55 -6.14
C SER A 107 -15.07 2.32 -6.71
N ALA A 108 -14.25 2.53 -7.73
CA ALA A 108 -13.43 1.48 -8.33
C ALA A 108 -12.37 0.95 -7.33
N VAL A 109 -11.77 1.82 -6.51
CA VAL A 109 -10.84 1.40 -5.45
C VAL A 109 -11.55 0.58 -4.37
N ILE A 110 -12.74 0.98 -3.92
CA ILE A 110 -13.54 0.18 -2.98
C ILE A 110 -13.84 -1.21 -3.56
N THR A 111 -14.22 -1.28 -4.83
CA THR A 111 -14.48 -2.56 -5.51
C THR A 111 -13.21 -3.42 -5.58
N LEU A 112 -12.08 -2.82 -5.93
CA LEU A 112 -10.78 -3.49 -5.91
C LEU A 112 -10.46 -4.03 -4.52
N GLN A 113 -10.53 -3.18 -3.49
CA GLN A 113 -10.19 -3.53 -2.09
C GLN A 113 -11.00 -4.73 -1.59
N ASN A 114 -12.31 -4.72 -1.84
CA ASN A 114 -13.17 -5.87 -1.54
C ASN A 114 -12.73 -7.13 -2.29
N ARG A 115 -12.33 -7.01 -3.56
CA ARG A 115 -11.89 -8.14 -4.39
C ARG A 115 -10.57 -8.74 -3.93
N VAL A 116 -9.64 -7.94 -3.42
CA VAL A 116 -8.33 -8.39 -2.96
C VAL A 116 -8.27 -8.64 -1.44
N GLY A 117 -9.36 -8.40 -0.73
CA GLY A 117 -9.51 -8.76 0.69
C GLY A 117 -8.80 -7.81 1.65
N VAL A 118 -8.64 -6.54 1.30
CA VAL A 118 -8.11 -5.49 2.17
C VAL A 118 -9.22 -4.55 2.62
N ARG A 119 -8.92 -3.65 3.56
CA ARG A 119 -9.87 -2.65 4.06
C ARG A 119 -10.41 -1.79 2.91
N ALA A 120 -11.74 -1.79 2.73
CA ALA A 120 -12.43 -1.08 1.65
C ALA A 120 -12.83 0.35 2.07
N ASP A 121 -11.84 1.21 2.28
CA ASP A 121 -12.03 2.62 2.66
C ASP A 121 -12.13 3.56 1.44
N GLY A 122 -11.76 3.06 0.27
CA GLY A 122 -11.73 3.84 -0.96
C GLY A 122 -10.54 4.80 -1.02
N GLU A 123 -9.48 4.53 -0.28
CA GLU A 123 -8.19 5.21 -0.37
C GLU A 123 -7.13 4.21 -0.85
N TYR A 124 -6.35 4.60 -1.83
CA TYR A 124 -5.19 3.82 -2.23
C TYR A 124 -4.04 4.10 -1.25
N GLY A 125 -3.48 3.05 -0.70
CA GLY A 125 -2.32 3.10 0.19
C GLY A 125 -1.45 1.86 0.03
N PRO A 126 -0.41 1.70 0.88
CA PRO A 126 0.53 0.57 0.81
C PRO A 126 -0.16 -0.80 0.84
N GLU A 127 -1.17 -0.98 1.69
CA GLU A 127 -1.92 -2.23 1.80
C GLU A 127 -2.65 -2.56 0.48
N THR A 128 -3.30 -1.57 -0.14
CA THR A 128 -3.96 -1.75 -1.45
C THR A 128 -2.92 -2.00 -2.55
N ARG A 129 -1.79 -1.27 -2.54
CA ARG A 129 -0.68 -1.43 -3.49
C ARG A 129 -0.17 -2.87 -3.50
N ASP A 130 0.07 -3.44 -2.32
CA ASP A 130 0.70 -4.74 -2.16
C ASP A 130 -0.25 -5.90 -2.45
N ALA A 131 -1.56 -5.70 -2.27
CA ALA A 131 -2.59 -6.70 -2.53
C ALA A 131 -3.07 -6.73 -3.99
N MET A 132 -2.87 -5.65 -4.76
CA MET A 132 -3.37 -5.57 -6.14
C MET A 132 -2.35 -6.04 -7.17
N LYS A 133 -2.85 -6.51 -8.31
CA LYS A 133 -2.03 -6.74 -9.50
C LYS A 133 -1.82 -5.44 -10.27
N TRP A 134 -0.62 -5.24 -10.77
CA TRP A 134 -0.26 -4.08 -11.56
C TRP A 134 -0.25 -4.35 -13.05
N SER A 135 -0.62 -3.33 -13.84
CA SER A 135 -0.51 -3.38 -15.29
C SER A 135 0.95 -3.26 -15.72
N HIS A 136 1.52 -4.34 -16.23
CA HIS A 136 2.81 -4.34 -16.89
C HIS A 136 2.67 -3.74 -18.28
N ARG A 137 3.59 -2.86 -18.63
CA ARG A 137 3.59 -2.10 -19.89
C ARG A 137 4.84 -2.41 -20.72
N THR A 138 4.68 -2.40 -22.02
CA THR A 138 5.78 -2.45 -22.97
C THR A 138 6.56 -1.13 -22.99
N SER A 139 7.71 -1.09 -23.64
CA SER A 139 8.51 0.14 -23.85
C SER A 139 7.70 1.26 -24.51
N SER A 140 6.72 0.94 -25.37
CA SER A 140 5.79 1.90 -25.98
C SER A 140 4.69 2.40 -25.05
N GLY A 141 4.56 1.85 -23.83
CA GLY A 141 3.53 2.21 -22.86
C GLY A 141 2.24 1.41 -22.97
N ALA A 142 2.12 0.51 -23.94
CA ALA A 142 0.95 -0.35 -24.09
C ALA A 142 0.85 -1.37 -22.96
N HIS A 143 -0.38 -1.71 -22.55
CA HIS A 143 -0.63 -2.79 -21.60
C HIS A 143 -0.18 -4.13 -22.18
N ALA A 144 0.54 -4.91 -21.38
CA ALA A 144 0.97 -6.27 -21.74
C ALA A 144 0.19 -7.33 -20.95
N PHE A 145 0.28 -7.30 -19.63
CA PHE A 145 -0.39 -8.25 -18.73
C PHE A 145 -0.52 -7.66 -17.32
N CYS A 146 -1.22 -8.38 -16.43
CA CYS A 146 -1.40 -8.02 -15.01
C CYS A 146 -0.74 -9.08 -14.10
N ALA A 147 0.17 -8.64 -13.23
CA ALA A 147 0.82 -9.50 -12.24
C ALA A 147 1.01 -8.77 -10.91
#